data_c81b76d26171b144af5f79d23f8e5d38
#
_entry.id   c81b76d26171b144af5f79d23f8e5d38
#
_cell.length_a   1.000
_cell.length_b   1.000
_cell.length_c   1.000
_cell.angle_alpha   90.00
_cell.angle_beta   90.00
_cell.angle_gamma   90.00
#
_symmetry.space_group_name_H-M   'P 1'
#
loop_
_entity.id
_entity.type
_entity.pdbx_description
1 polymer ?
#
loop_
_entity_poly.entity_id
_entity_poly.type
_entity_poly.pdbx_seq_one_letter_code
_entity_poly.pdbx_strand_id
1 'polypeptide(L)'
;MIIDYSLGVLDLKPALERFWELSAQKIVALASSHDEADGPAVCTVGGRYRGEKKFFPPVSGRGWSHWTQGFQDGSALLQFDATRDEKFLERGRTATLEHMGLHITDFGVHDHGFNIVSTYGNLWRLMEEGRIPDERPARLLYEGALKVSGAVQARRWTELDARRGFIYSFNGPHSLFIDTVRSLRSLALAHLLGHTLREESGRSVSLLDRLKQHLVATVDYNISLGEGRDIYDVRGRVAHEALFNVMDGSYRCPSTQQGYSPFST
;
A
#
# COMPACT_ATOMS: atom_id res chain seq x y z
N MET A 1 5.85 14.92 21.82
CA MET A 1 4.38 14.75 21.67
C MET A 1 3.89 14.11 22.96
N ILE A 2 2.98 14.74 23.68
CA ILE A 2 2.36 14.16 24.89
C ILE A 2 1.03 13.55 24.42
N ILE A 3 0.87 12.24 24.66
CA ILE A 3 -0.38 11.56 24.37
C ILE A 3 -1.33 11.87 25.54
N ASP A 4 -2.47 12.46 25.23
CA ASP A 4 -3.51 12.70 26.21
C ASP A 4 -4.43 11.48 26.28
N TYR A 5 -4.25 10.69 27.33
CA TYR A 5 -5.04 9.48 27.58
C TYR A 5 -6.44 9.75 28.16
N SER A 6 -6.78 11.01 28.46
CA SER A 6 -8.12 11.38 28.95
C SER A 6 -9.14 11.53 27.81
N LEU A 7 -8.68 11.68 26.54
CA LEU A 7 -9.54 11.83 25.38
C LEU A 7 -10.17 10.50 24.97
N GLY A 8 -11.49 10.46 24.95
CA GLY A 8 -12.28 9.37 24.36
C GLY A 8 -12.65 9.65 22.90
N VAL A 9 -13.21 8.64 22.23
CA VAL A 9 -13.64 8.75 20.82
C VAL A 9 -14.66 9.88 20.62
N LEU A 10 -15.54 10.11 21.60
CA LEU A 10 -16.57 11.16 21.52
C LEU A 10 -15.97 12.57 21.57
N ASP A 11 -14.86 12.75 22.27
CA ASP A 11 -14.16 14.04 22.36
C ASP A 11 -13.50 14.43 21.01
N LEU A 12 -13.23 13.45 20.16
CA LEU A 12 -12.68 13.66 18.83
C LEU A 12 -13.73 14.02 17.78
N LYS A 13 -15.03 13.88 18.09
CA LYS A 13 -16.10 14.06 17.12
C LYS A 13 -16.06 15.42 16.41
N PRO A 14 -15.93 16.58 17.10
CA PRO A 14 -15.87 17.88 16.40
C PRO A 14 -14.65 18.01 15.46
N ALA A 15 -13.51 17.44 15.85
CA ALA A 15 -12.31 17.45 15.03
C ALA A 15 -12.48 16.55 13.78
N LEU A 16 -13.13 15.39 13.93
CA LEU A 16 -13.45 14.49 12.82
C LEU A 16 -14.47 15.11 11.86
N GLU A 17 -15.51 15.77 12.35
CA GLU A 17 -16.47 16.50 11.51
C GLU A 17 -15.75 17.57 10.67
N ARG A 18 -14.90 18.36 11.31
CA ARG A 18 -14.11 19.36 10.60
C ARG A 18 -13.14 18.74 9.59
N PHE A 19 -12.51 17.62 9.95
CA PHE A 19 -11.64 16.88 9.04
C PHE A 19 -12.38 16.43 7.79
N TRP A 20 -13.57 15.84 7.92
CA TRP A 20 -14.35 15.36 6.78
C TRP A 20 -14.89 16.48 5.91
N GLU A 21 -15.23 17.65 6.48
CA GLU A 21 -15.56 18.85 5.69
C GLU A 21 -14.37 19.30 4.82
N LEU A 22 -13.18 19.40 5.42
CA LEU A 22 -11.97 19.78 4.69
C LEU A 22 -11.59 18.75 3.65
N SER A 23 -11.70 17.46 3.96
CA SER A 23 -11.45 16.36 3.05
C SER A 23 -12.37 16.45 1.82
N ALA A 24 -13.68 16.64 2.03
CA ALA A 24 -14.65 16.82 0.94
C ALA A 24 -14.25 17.97 -0.01
N GLN A 25 -13.90 19.11 0.56
CA GLN A 25 -13.47 20.28 -0.22
C GLN A 25 -12.19 19.98 -1.04
N LYS A 26 -11.22 19.29 -0.42
CA LYS A 26 -9.96 18.93 -1.09
C LYS A 26 -10.13 17.92 -2.21
N ILE A 27 -10.96 16.90 -2.01
CA ILE A 27 -11.30 15.92 -3.06
C ILE A 27 -11.93 16.60 -4.27
N VAL A 28 -12.89 17.51 -4.04
CA VAL A 28 -13.56 18.26 -5.12
C VAL A 28 -12.57 19.21 -5.82
N ALA A 29 -11.77 19.95 -5.06
CA ALA A 29 -10.78 20.88 -5.61
C ALA A 29 -9.72 20.15 -6.44
N LEU A 30 -9.26 19.00 -5.97
CA LEU A 30 -8.30 18.17 -6.69
C LEU A 30 -8.89 17.74 -8.05
N ALA A 31 -10.09 17.19 -8.05
CA ALA A 31 -10.77 16.72 -9.25
C ALA A 31 -11.05 17.81 -10.29
N SER A 32 -11.20 19.07 -9.85
CA SER A 32 -11.50 20.19 -10.76
C SER A 32 -10.26 20.93 -11.29
N SER A 33 -9.11 20.74 -10.66
CA SER A 33 -7.90 21.54 -10.93
C SER A 33 -6.66 20.74 -11.27
N HIS A 34 -6.73 19.41 -11.16
CA HIS A 34 -5.63 18.49 -11.48
C HIS A 34 -5.82 17.90 -12.88
N ASP A 35 -4.75 17.88 -13.66
CA ASP A 35 -4.71 17.19 -14.95
C ASP A 35 -4.31 15.73 -14.71
N GLU A 36 -5.23 14.82 -14.91
CA GLU A 36 -5.01 13.38 -14.73
C GLU A 36 -3.92 12.81 -15.64
N ALA A 37 -3.67 13.45 -16.80
CA ALA A 37 -2.57 13.07 -17.68
C ALA A 37 -1.19 13.23 -17.02
N ASP A 38 -1.09 14.05 -15.98
CA ASP A 38 0.14 14.23 -15.20
C ASP A 38 0.39 13.11 -14.16
N GLY A 39 -0.51 12.13 -14.05
CA GLY A 39 -0.51 11.11 -12.98
C GLY A 39 -1.09 11.65 -11.67
N PRO A 40 -1.08 10.86 -10.58
CA PRO A 40 -1.67 11.29 -9.31
C PRO A 40 -0.99 12.56 -8.77
N ALA A 41 -1.78 13.38 -8.08
CA ALA A 41 -1.27 14.60 -7.46
C ALA A 41 -0.41 14.26 -6.22
N VAL A 42 0.83 14.74 -6.20
CA VAL A 42 1.78 14.44 -5.10
C VAL A 42 2.05 15.64 -4.21
N CYS A 43 1.87 16.87 -4.72
CA CYS A 43 2.09 18.08 -3.93
C CYS A 43 1.34 19.30 -4.51
N THR A 44 1.37 20.41 -3.78
CA THR A 44 0.86 21.71 -4.23
C THR A 44 2.02 22.71 -4.34
N VAL A 45 2.19 23.29 -5.51
CA VAL A 45 3.19 24.33 -5.75
C VAL A 45 2.48 25.57 -6.28
N GLY A 46 2.68 26.73 -5.62
CA GLY A 46 2.04 27.99 -5.99
C GLY A 46 0.51 27.89 -6.02
N GLY A 47 -0.09 27.15 -5.09
CA GLY A 47 -1.55 26.98 -5.01
C GLY A 47 -2.16 26.03 -6.05
N ARG A 48 -1.34 25.36 -6.87
CA ARG A 48 -1.81 24.40 -7.88
C ARG A 48 -1.28 23.01 -7.60
N TYR A 49 -2.11 21.99 -7.82
CA TYR A 49 -1.71 20.60 -7.74
C TYR A 49 -0.69 20.26 -8.83
N ARG A 50 0.25 19.38 -8.49
CA ARG A 50 1.27 18.86 -9.41
C ARG A 50 1.19 17.36 -9.42
N GLY A 51 1.09 16.80 -10.62
CA GLY A 51 1.11 15.37 -10.82
C GLY A 51 2.50 14.77 -10.70
N GLU A 52 2.54 13.48 -10.42
CA GLU A 52 3.76 12.71 -10.21
C GLU A 52 4.71 12.76 -11.41
N LYS A 53 4.19 12.69 -12.64
CA LYS A 53 4.99 12.71 -13.87
C LYS A 53 5.78 14.02 -14.06
N LYS A 54 5.26 15.14 -13.57
CA LYS A 54 5.97 16.45 -13.63
C LYS A 54 7.00 16.59 -12.53
N PHE A 55 6.80 15.92 -11.40
CA PHE A 55 7.69 16.01 -10.24
C PHE A 55 8.81 14.98 -10.30
N PHE A 56 8.47 13.77 -10.75
CA PHE A 56 9.39 12.65 -10.94
C PHE A 56 9.33 12.18 -12.40
N PRO A 57 10.00 12.90 -13.33
CA PRO A 57 10.00 12.47 -14.72
C PRO A 57 10.56 11.06 -14.81
N PRO A 58 9.99 10.19 -15.65
CA PRO A 58 10.43 8.81 -15.79
C PRO A 58 11.90 8.76 -16.18
N VAL A 59 12.72 8.19 -15.31
CA VAL A 59 14.12 7.90 -15.61
C VAL A 59 14.12 6.71 -16.57
N SER A 60 14.56 6.94 -17.80
CA SER A 60 14.82 5.90 -18.80
C SER A 60 13.66 4.98 -19.18
N GLY A 61 12.48 5.50 -19.51
CA GLY A 61 11.42 4.72 -20.16
C GLY A 61 10.73 3.66 -19.30
N ARG A 62 11.05 3.59 -18.00
CA ARG A 62 10.31 2.79 -17.05
C ARG A 62 9.18 3.67 -16.49
N GLY A 63 7.93 3.27 -16.74
CA GLY A 63 6.78 3.89 -16.08
C GLY A 63 6.95 3.75 -14.56
N TRP A 64 6.89 4.87 -13.83
CA TRP A 64 6.82 4.84 -12.37
C TRP A 64 5.47 4.24 -11.98
N SER A 65 5.47 3.33 -11.01
CA SER A 65 4.21 2.86 -10.46
C SER A 65 3.65 3.99 -9.60
N HIS A 66 2.56 4.54 -10.00
CA HIS A 66 1.87 5.60 -9.28
C HIS A 66 1.30 5.07 -7.95
N TRP A 67 2.17 4.77 -6.96
CA TRP A 67 1.77 4.21 -5.66
C TRP A 67 0.77 5.09 -4.89
N THR A 68 0.75 6.39 -5.17
CA THR A 68 -0.18 7.36 -4.58
C THR A 68 -1.55 7.37 -5.24
N GLN A 69 -1.70 6.76 -6.43
CA GLN A 69 -2.96 6.75 -7.17
C GLN A 69 -4.11 6.14 -6.36
N GLY A 70 -3.85 5.02 -5.69
CA GLY A 70 -4.86 4.37 -4.85
C GLY A 70 -5.30 5.20 -3.66
N PHE A 71 -4.45 6.08 -3.13
CA PHE A 71 -4.85 7.01 -2.08
C PHE A 71 -5.72 8.14 -2.63
N GLN A 72 -5.36 8.68 -3.78
CA GLN A 72 -6.16 9.71 -4.44
C GLN A 72 -7.57 9.20 -4.73
N ASP A 73 -7.69 8.06 -5.42
CA ASP A 73 -8.96 7.51 -5.84
C ASP A 73 -9.75 6.92 -4.65
N GLY A 74 -9.05 6.23 -3.74
CA GLY A 74 -9.65 5.66 -2.53
C GLY A 74 -10.09 6.68 -1.49
N SER A 75 -9.56 7.90 -1.51
CA SER A 75 -9.97 8.96 -0.58
C SER A 75 -11.46 9.29 -0.69
N ALA A 76 -12.01 9.27 -1.89
CA ALA A 76 -13.44 9.48 -2.13
C ALA A 76 -14.30 8.36 -1.51
N LEU A 77 -13.84 7.10 -1.56
CA LEU A 77 -14.53 5.98 -0.92
C LEU A 77 -14.57 6.12 0.60
N LEU A 78 -13.48 6.58 1.21
CA LEU A 78 -13.44 6.87 2.65
C LEU A 78 -14.31 8.06 3.02
N GLN A 79 -14.37 9.09 2.17
CA GLN A 79 -15.28 10.22 2.35
C GLN A 79 -16.74 9.79 2.33
N PHE A 80 -17.14 8.94 1.37
CA PHE A 80 -18.48 8.34 1.35
C PHE A 80 -18.73 7.53 2.61
N ASP A 81 -17.78 6.69 3.02
CA ASP A 81 -17.93 5.86 4.20
C ASP A 81 -18.24 6.68 5.47
N ALA A 82 -17.59 7.82 5.62
CA ALA A 82 -17.80 8.72 6.74
C ALA A 82 -19.08 9.56 6.66
N THR A 83 -19.46 10.01 5.46
CA THR A 83 -20.50 11.06 5.29
C THR A 83 -21.79 10.56 4.62
N ARG A 84 -21.77 9.40 3.98
CA ARG A 84 -22.87 8.85 3.18
C ARG A 84 -23.30 9.71 1.98
N ASP A 85 -22.44 10.61 1.53
CA ASP A 85 -22.69 11.43 0.35
C ASP A 85 -22.34 10.62 -0.91
N GLU A 86 -23.38 10.20 -1.64
CA GLU A 86 -23.30 9.31 -2.81
C GLU A 86 -22.39 9.84 -3.93
N LYS A 87 -22.22 11.15 -4.03
CA LYS A 87 -21.30 11.72 -5.02
C LYS A 87 -19.86 11.28 -4.84
N PHE A 88 -19.44 10.98 -3.60
CA PHE A 88 -18.10 10.47 -3.33
C PHE A 88 -17.99 8.99 -3.60
N LEU A 89 -19.05 8.21 -3.40
CA LEU A 89 -19.09 6.81 -3.82
C LEU A 89 -18.93 6.69 -5.34
N GLU A 90 -19.74 7.45 -6.09
CA GLU A 90 -19.70 7.42 -7.56
C GLU A 90 -18.32 7.82 -8.08
N ARG A 91 -17.75 8.89 -7.55
CA ARG A 91 -16.40 9.35 -7.90
C ARG A 91 -15.36 8.28 -7.61
N GLY A 92 -15.32 7.73 -6.41
CA GLY A 92 -14.32 6.73 -6.02
C GLY A 92 -14.46 5.43 -6.78
N ARG A 93 -15.70 5.01 -7.09
CA ARG A 93 -15.98 3.82 -7.91
C ARG A 93 -15.49 4.03 -9.34
N THR A 94 -15.86 5.12 -9.97
CA THR A 94 -15.45 5.46 -11.34
C THR A 94 -13.94 5.53 -11.44
N ALA A 95 -13.27 6.29 -10.59
CA ALA A 95 -11.81 6.39 -10.58
C ALA A 95 -11.13 5.03 -10.36
N THR A 96 -11.66 4.19 -9.46
CA THR A 96 -11.15 2.83 -9.26
C THR A 96 -11.21 2.00 -10.54
N LEU A 97 -12.34 2.03 -11.24
CA LEU A 97 -12.53 1.21 -12.45
C LEU A 97 -11.71 1.71 -13.62
N GLU A 98 -11.51 3.01 -13.75
CA GLU A 98 -10.76 3.63 -14.83
C GLU A 98 -9.24 3.52 -14.63
N HIS A 99 -8.74 3.70 -13.41
CA HIS A 99 -7.31 3.85 -13.16
C HIS A 99 -6.64 2.60 -12.60
N MET A 100 -7.34 1.80 -11.77
CA MET A 100 -6.69 0.75 -10.99
C MET A 100 -6.48 -0.57 -11.72
N GLY A 101 -7.04 -0.74 -12.92
CA GLY A 101 -6.90 -1.97 -13.69
C GLY A 101 -5.44 -2.38 -13.94
N LEU A 102 -4.58 -1.43 -14.31
CA LEU A 102 -3.16 -1.66 -14.57
C LEU A 102 -2.40 -2.12 -13.31
N HIS A 103 -2.79 -1.62 -12.14
CA HIS A 103 -2.12 -1.92 -10.88
C HIS A 103 -2.41 -3.33 -10.34
N ILE A 104 -3.46 -4.00 -10.82
CA ILE A 104 -3.82 -5.36 -10.36
C ILE A 104 -2.69 -6.35 -10.64
N THR A 105 -2.01 -6.20 -11.78
CA THR A 105 -0.98 -7.11 -12.27
C THR A 105 0.41 -6.51 -12.33
N ASP A 106 0.63 -5.34 -11.73
CA ASP A 106 1.92 -4.66 -11.75
C ASP A 106 2.96 -5.43 -10.93
N PHE A 107 3.69 -6.30 -11.59
CA PHE A 107 4.77 -7.07 -10.98
C PHE A 107 6.02 -6.23 -10.69
N GLY A 108 6.11 -5.01 -11.23
CA GLY A 108 7.26 -4.13 -11.08
C GLY A 108 7.46 -3.57 -9.67
N VAL A 109 6.41 -3.59 -8.84
CA VAL A 109 6.37 -2.88 -7.56
C VAL A 109 5.79 -3.72 -6.43
N HIS A 110 6.01 -3.26 -5.18
CA HIS A 110 5.47 -3.86 -3.96
C HIS A 110 4.25 -3.11 -3.40
N ASP A 111 3.66 -2.19 -4.20
CA ASP A 111 2.71 -1.17 -3.72
C ASP A 111 1.23 -1.57 -3.80
N HIS A 112 0.91 -2.84 -4.02
CA HIS A 112 -0.46 -3.30 -4.20
C HIS A 112 -1.40 -3.00 -3.03
N GLY A 113 -0.87 -2.98 -1.80
CA GLY A 113 -1.65 -2.59 -0.63
C GLY A 113 -2.05 -1.12 -0.64
N PHE A 114 -1.21 -0.27 -1.24
CA PHE A 114 -1.50 1.16 -1.40
C PHE A 114 -2.57 1.39 -2.46
N ASN A 115 -2.46 0.71 -3.59
CA ASN A 115 -3.34 0.90 -4.73
C ASN A 115 -4.62 0.06 -4.63
N ILE A 116 -4.50 -1.26 -4.55
CA ILE A 116 -5.64 -2.16 -4.71
C ILE A 116 -6.49 -2.27 -3.45
N VAL A 117 -5.86 -2.29 -2.26
CA VAL A 117 -6.63 -2.36 -1.01
C VAL A 117 -7.33 -1.03 -0.72
N SER A 118 -6.73 0.10 -1.08
CA SER A 118 -7.34 1.43 -0.88
C SER A 118 -8.53 1.68 -1.82
N THR A 119 -8.65 0.94 -2.90
CA THR A 119 -9.68 1.10 -3.94
C THR A 119 -10.62 -0.11 -3.99
N TYR A 120 -10.31 -1.15 -4.76
CA TYR A 120 -11.14 -2.37 -4.81
C TYR A 120 -11.39 -2.98 -3.42
N GLY A 121 -10.39 -2.93 -2.53
CA GLY A 121 -10.53 -3.41 -1.16
C GLY A 121 -11.56 -2.62 -0.35
N ASN A 122 -11.60 -1.29 -0.49
CA ASN A 122 -12.63 -0.48 0.15
C ASN A 122 -14.01 -0.69 -0.46
N LEU A 123 -14.13 -0.82 -1.79
CA LEU A 123 -15.41 -1.13 -2.44
C LEU A 123 -15.94 -2.49 -1.97
N TRP A 124 -15.10 -3.51 -1.93
CA TRP A 124 -15.46 -4.83 -1.42
C TRP A 124 -15.88 -4.76 0.06
N ARG A 125 -15.13 -4.06 0.92
CA ARG A 125 -15.47 -3.88 2.33
C ARG A 125 -16.80 -3.18 2.53
N LEU A 126 -17.05 -2.09 1.80
CA LEU A 126 -18.34 -1.37 1.87
C LEU A 126 -19.51 -2.26 1.48
N MET A 127 -19.31 -3.17 0.52
CA MET A 127 -20.29 -4.18 0.12
C MET A 127 -20.51 -5.21 1.21
N GLU A 128 -19.44 -5.77 1.81
CA GLU A 128 -19.52 -6.72 2.93
C GLU A 128 -20.21 -6.13 4.16
N GLU A 129 -20.01 -4.86 4.41
CA GLU A 129 -20.64 -4.12 5.53
C GLU A 129 -22.09 -3.68 5.23
N GLY A 130 -22.62 -4.01 4.04
CA GLY A 130 -23.95 -3.61 3.61
C GLY A 130 -24.12 -2.10 3.42
N ARG A 131 -23.04 -1.38 3.18
CA ARG A 131 -23.04 0.07 3.01
C ARG A 131 -23.29 0.50 1.57
N ILE A 132 -23.07 -0.40 0.63
CA ILE A 132 -23.43 -0.29 -0.78
C ILE A 132 -24.12 -1.58 -1.23
N PRO A 133 -24.89 -1.57 -2.32
CA PRO A 133 -25.57 -2.77 -2.83
C PRO A 133 -24.60 -3.90 -3.15
N ASP A 134 -24.98 -5.12 -2.80
CA ASP A 134 -24.23 -6.33 -3.15
C ASP A 134 -24.65 -6.82 -4.55
N GLU A 135 -24.03 -6.25 -5.56
CA GLU A 135 -24.25 -6.63 -6.94
C GLU A 135 -23.24 -7.68 -7.37
N ARG A 136 -23.72 -8.85 -7.78
CA ARG A 136 -22.88 -10.00 -8.17
C ARG A 136 -21.74 -9.67 -9.17
N PRO A 137 -21.96 -8.91 -10.26
CA PRO A 137 -20.89 -8.56 -11.18
C PRO A 137 -19.79 -7.70 -10.53
N ALA A 138 -20.17 -6.71 -9.72
CA ALA A 138 -19.24 -5.85 -8.99
C ALA A 138 -18.45 -6.65 -7.95
N ARG A 139 -19.12 -7.51 -7.20
CA ARG A 139 -18.47 -8.41 -6.23
C ARG A 139 -17.40 -9.28 -6.89
N LEU A 140 -17.74 -9.95 -7.99
CA LEU A 140 -16.79 -10.81 -8.71
C LEU A 140 -15.58 -10.03 -9.23
N LEU A 141 -15.79 -8.80 -9.69
CA LEU A 141 -14.71 -7.93 -10.14
C LEU A 141 -13.78 -7.54 -8.97
N TYR A 142 -14.35 -7.08 -7.85
CA TYR A 142 -13.56 -6.64 -6.70
C TYR A 142 -12.79 -7.79 -6.06
N GLU A 143 -13.43 -8.93 -5.86
CA GLU A 143 -12.77 -10.15 -5.38
C GLU A 143 -11.70 -10.65 -6.34
N GLY A 144 -11.96 -10.61 -7.64
CA GLY A 144 -10.99 -10.95 -8.68
C GLY A 144 -9.74 -10.07 -8.60
N ALA A 145 -9.92 -8.76 -8.51
CA ALA A 145 -8.82 -7.80 -8.36
C ALA A 145 -7.99 -8.08 -7.10
N LEU A 146 -8.63 -8.34 -5.95
CA LEU A 146 -7.96 -8.66 -4.70
C LEU A 146 -7.19 -9.98 -4.77
N LYS A 147 -7.78 -11.03 -5.35
CA LYS A 147 -7.15 -12.36 -5.52
C LYS A 147 -5.90 -12.26 -6.40
N VAL A 148 -6.02 -11.62 -7.56
CA VAL A 148 -4.90 -11.47 -8.50
C VAL A 148 -3.79 -10.62 -7.89
N SER A 149 -4.12 -9.48 -7.30
CA SER A 149 -3.18 -8.60 -6.63
C SER A 149 -2.39 -9.33 -5.53
N GLY A 150 -3.05 -10.10 -4.68
CA GLY A 150 -2.39 -10.88 -3.63
C GLY A 150 -1.43 -11.93 -4.19
N ALA A 151 -1.80 -12.61 -5.28
CA ALA A 151 -0.93 -13.59 -5.95
C ALA A 151 0.28 -12.91 -6.61
N VAL A 152 0.09 -11.78 -7.28
CA VAL A 152 1.18 -10.99 -7.90
C VAL A 152 2.18 -10.53 -6.85
N GLN A 153 1.71 -10.00 -5.72
CA GLN A 153 2.59 -9.60 -4.62
C GLN A 153 3.32 -10.80 -4.02
N ALA A 154 2.64 -11.90 -3.80
CA ALA A 154 3.26 -13.10 -3.27
C ALA A 154 4.36 -13.67 -4.17
N ARG A 155 4.27 -13.47 -5.50
CA ARG A 155 5.30 -13.92 -6.45
C ARG A 155 6.60 -13.10 -6.36
N ARG A 156 6.55 -11.85 -5.91
CA ARG A 156 7.73 -11.01 -5.66
C ARG A 156 8.46 -11.48 -4.40
N TRP A 157 9.16 -12.59 -4.46
CA TRP A 157 9.62 -13.27 -3.26
C TRP A 157 11.12 -13.52 -3.22
N THR A 158 11.74 -13.15 -2.10
CA THR A 158 13.07 -13.56 -1.71
C THR A 158 12.95 -14.48 -0.51
N GLU A 159 13.40 -15.71 -0.63
CA GLU A 159 13.47 -16.68 0.45
C GLU A 159 14.80 -16.50 1.19
N LEU A 160 14.75 -16.42 2.53
CA LEU A 160 15.93 -16.37 3.38
C LEU A 160 16.18 -17.71 4.07
N ASP A 161 15.13 -18.27 4.65
CA ASP A 161 15.15 -19.60 5.28
C ASP A 161 13.70 -20.12 5.46
N ALA A 162 13.55 -21.24 6.15
CA ALA A 162 12.24 -21.87 6.36
C ALA A 162 11.23 -20.98 7.12
N ARG A 163 11.68 -19.97 7.86
CA ARG A 163 10.84 -19.08 8.68
C ARG A 163 10.74 -17.69 8.12
N ARG A 164 11.67 -17.27 7.27
CA ARG A 164 11.81 -15.90 6.80
C ARG A 164 11.93 -15.85 5.29
N GLY A 165 11.28 -14.89 4.74
CA GLY A 165 11.35 -14.45 3.38
C GLY A 165 10.59 -13.15 3.25
N PHE A 166 10.70 -12.47 2.14
CA PHE A 166 10.05 -11.18 1.97
C PHE A 166 9.63 -10.89 0.53
N ILE A 167 8.60 -10.08 0.41
CA ILE A 167 8.25 -9.41 -0.84
C ILE A 167 9.29 -8.32 -1.06
N TYR A 168 10.07 -8.45 -2.12
CA TYR A 168 11.12 -7.48 -2.41
C TYR A 168 10.57 -6.18 -3.00
N SER A 169 11.25 -5.07 -2.69
CA SER A 169 10.91 -3.75 -3.19
C SER A 169 11.20 -3.59 -4.70
N PHE A 170 10.90 -2.43 -5.27
CA PHE A 170 11.26 -2.12 -6.65
C PHE A 170 12.79 -2.07 -6.89
N ASN A 171 13.60 -1.97 -5.83
CA ASN A 171 15.07 -2.04 -5.93
C ASN A 171 15.60 -3.43 -6.29
N GLY A 172 14.76 -4.48 -6.15
CA GLY A 172 15.09 -5.83 -6.54
C GLY A 172 15.17 -6.84 -5.39
N PRO A 173 15.53 -8.09 -5.68
CA PRO A 173 15.44 -9.22 -4.74
C PRO A 173 16.25 -9.08 -3.44
N HIS A 174 17.20 -8.15 -3.40
CA HIS A 174 18.06 -7.90 -2.23
C HIS A 174 17.49 -6.85 -1.27
N SER A 175 16.31 -6.30 -1.55
CA SER A 175 15.78 -5.13 -0.87
C SER A 175 14.45 -5.42 -0.18
N LEU A 176 14.46 -5.31 1.15
CA LEU A 176 13.28 -5.39 2.02
C LEU A 176 12.92 -4.00 2.52
N PHE A 177 11.79 -3.45 2.05
CA PHE A 177 11.22 -2.19 2.55
C PHE A 177 10.22 -2.44 3.66
N ILE A 178 10.28 -1.62 4.72
CA ILE A 178 9.34 -1.73 5.84
C ILE A 178 7.91 -1.37 5.44
N ASP A 179 7.71 -0.44 4.53
CA ASP A 179 6.39 -0.01 4.06
C ASP A 179 5.63 -1.11 3.31
N THR A 180 6.34 -2.14 2.82
CA THR A 180 5.73 -3.34 2.23
C THR A 180 4.74 -4.03 3.20
N VAL A 181 4.85 -3.81 4.50
CA VAL A 181 3.87 -4.28 5.51
C VAL A 181 2.45 -3.87 5.16
N ARG A 182 2.25 -2.69 4.57
CA ARG A 182 0.92 -2.25 4.10
C ARG A 182 0.39 -3.12 2.95
N SER A 183 1.28 -3.60 2.10
CA SER A 183 0.93 -4.47 0.96
C SER A 183 0.59 -5.91 1.39
N LEU A 184 0.96 -6.32 2.59
CA LEU A 184 0.58 -7.63 3.14
C LEU A 184 -0.94 -7.79 3.28
N ARG A 185 -1.69 -6.69 3.38
CA ARG A 185 -3.16 -6.73 3.35
C ARG A 185 -3.70 -7.34 2.06
N SER A 186 -3.01 -7.17 0.92
CA SER A 186 -3.38 -7.83 -0.35
C SER A 186 -3.32 -9.35 -0.24
N LEU A 187 -2.26 -9.87 0.43
CA LEU A 187 -2.12 -11.30 0.67
C LEU A 187 -3.18 -11.81 1.65
N ALA A 188 -3.44 -11.05 2.72
CA ALA A 188 -4.44 -11.41 3.72
C ALA A 188 -5.84 -11.51 3.10
N LEU A 189 -6.26 -10.51 2.34
CA LEU A 189 -7.58 -10.48 1.69
C LEU A 189 -7.71 -11.59 0.65
N ALA A 190 -6.70 -11.79 -0.19
CA ALA A 190 -6.70 -12.88 -1.16
C ALA A 190 -6.78 -14.26 -0.48
N HIS A 191 -6.07 -14.46 0.64
CA HIS A 191 -6.17 -15.66 1.45
C HIS A 191 -7.58 -15.88 2.03
N LEU A 192 -8.18 -14.85 2.61
CA LEU A 192 -9.55 -14.89 3.14
C LEU A 192 -10.58 -15.21 2.06
N LEU A 193 -10.33 -14.77 0.83
CA LEU A 193 -11.13 -15.11 -0.35
C LEU A 193 -10.81 -16.50 -0.94
N GLY A 194 -10.05 -17.35 -0.21
CA GLY A 194 -9.72 -18.73 -0.59
C GLY A 194 -8.70 -18.85 -1.72
N HIS A 195 -7.90 -17.81 -2.00
CA HIS A 195 -6.92 -17.83 -3.08
C HIS A 195 -5.54 -18.31 -2.63
N THR A 196 -4.79 -18.89 -3.58
CA THR A 196 -3.40 -19.31 -3.43
C THR A 196 -2.60 -18.91 -4.66
N LEU A 197 -1.30 -18.71 -4.51
CA LEU A 197 -0.41 -18.56 -5.66
C LEU A 197 -0.05 -19.96 -6.19
N ARG A 198 -0.20 -20.17 -7.50
CA ARG A 198 0.33 -21.37 -8.19
C ARG A 198 1.57 -21.01 -8.97
N GLU A 199 2.64 -21.75 -8.73
CA GLU A 199 3.92 -21.64 -9.42
C GLU A 199 3.99 -22.57 -10.63
N GLU A 200 5.00 -22.39 -11.49
CA GLU A 200 5.18 -23.16 -12.73
C GLU A 200 5.22 -24.66 -12.52
N SER A 201 5.78 -25.12 -11.40
CA SER A 201 5.83 -26.53 -11.02
C SER A 201 4.48 -27.12 -10.57
N GLY A 202 3.39 -26.32 -10.59
CA GLY A 202 2.10 -26.68 -10.00
C GLY A 202 2.06 -26.61 -8.48
N ARG A 203 3.15 -26.21 -7.83
CA ARG A 203 3.22 -25.99 -6.39
C ARG A 203 2.26 -24.88 -5.98
N SER A 204 1.43 -25.17 -4.97
CA SER A 204 0.56 -24.18 -4.36
C SER A 204 1.30 -23.50 -3.21
N VAL A 205 1.33 -22.17 -3.22
CA VAL A 205 1.99 -21.35 -2.20
C VAL A 205 0.92 -20.64 -1.38
N SER A 206 0.98 -20.81 -0.05
CA SER A 206 0.12 -20.14 0.90
C SER A 206 0.43 -18.66 0.99
N LEU A 207 -0.55 -17.82 0.69
CA LEU A 207 -0.42 -16.37 0.81
C LEU A 207 -0.27 -15.95 2.28
N LEU A 208 -0.93 -16.66 3.19
CA LEU A 208 -0.83 -16.41 4.64
C LEU A 208 0.58 -16.75 5.16
N ASP A 209 1.19 -17.82 4.67
CA ASP A 209 2.55 -18.18 5.14
C ASP A 209 3.57 -17.17 4.63
N ARG A 210 3.49 -16.73 3.39
CA ARG A 210 4.34 -15.63 2.88
C ARG A 210 4.13 -14.32 3.64
N LEU A 211 2.90 -13.98 3.99
CA LEU A 211 2.60 -12.83 4.84
C LEU A 211 3.31 -12.97 6.20
N LYS A 212 3.17 -14.11 6.89
CA LYS A 212 3.81 -14.35 8.19
C LYS A 212 5.33 -14.30 8.10
N GLN A 213 5.93 -14.96 7.11
CA GLN A 213 7.38 -14.97 6.89
C GLN A 213 7.91 -13.56 6.62
N HIS A 214 7.17 -12.74 5.85
CA HIS A 214 7.53 -11.34 5.61
C HIS A 214 7.50 -10.50 6.90
N LEU A 215 6.47 -10.68 7.74
CA LEU A 215 6.39 -9.98 9.04
C LEU A 215 7.57 -10.33 9.94
N VAL A 216 7.93 -11.61 10.01
CA VAL A 216 9.11 -12.05 10.78
C VAL A 216 10.38 -11.40 10.23
N ALA A 217 10.60 -11.43 8.92
CA ALA A 217 11.75 -10.78 8.29
C ALA A 217 11.77 -9.26 8.56
N THR A 218 10.62 -8.59 8.50
CA THR A 218 10.53 -7.15 8.80
C THR A 218 10.93 -6.85 10.25
N VAL A 219 10.43 -7.62 11.22
CA VAL A 219 10.80 -7.44 12.63
C VAL A 219 12.29 -7.67 12.84
N ASP A 220 12.82 -8.75 12.26
CA ASP A 220 14.23 -9.14 12.47
C ASP A 220 15.22 -8.17 11.82
N TYR A 221 14.86 -7.51 10.71
CA TYR A 221 15.81 -6.75 9.90
C TYR A 221 15.55 -5.25 9.76
N ASN A 222 14.29 -4.81 9.73
CA ASN A 222 13.99 -3.38 9.66
C ASN A 222 13.82 -2.74 11.03
N ILE A 223 13.50 -3.51 12.08
CA ILE A 223 13.37 -2.99 13.45
C ILE A 223 14.61 -3.33 14.25
N SER A 224 15.20 -2.31 14.87
CA SER A 224 16.34 -2.50 15.76
C SER A 224 15.87 -2.86 17.17
N LEU A 225 16.28 -4.03 17.62
CA LEU A 225 15.89 -4.56 18.94
C LEU A 225 16.91 -4.26 20.04
N GLY A 226 18.10 -3.73 19.70
CA GLY A 226 19.18 -3.43 20.63
C GLY A 226 19.92 -4.70 21.09
N GLU A 227 19.99 -5.71 20.24
CA GLU A 227 20.62 -7.02 20.51
C GLU A 227 22.05 -7.12 19.93
N GLY A 228 22.55 -6.03 19.36
CA GLY A 228 23.92 -5.95 18.83
C GLY A 228 24.11 -6.55 17.44
N ARG A 229 23.05 -6.60 16.62
CA ARG A 229 23.10 -7.09 15.24
C ARG A 229 24.16 -6.37 14.39
N ASP A 230 24.25 -5.05 14.53
CA ASP A 230 25.19 -4.17 13.85
C ASP A 230 25.39 -2.86 14.64
N ILE A 231 26.26 -1.96 14.16
CA ILE A 231 26.54 -0.66 14.81
C ILE A 231 25.35 0.29 14.86
N TYR A 232 24.31 0.03 14.07
CA TYR A 232 23.08 0.83 14.01
C TYR A 232 21.97 0.28 14.93
N ASP A 233 22.17 -0.87 15.54
CA ASP A 233 21.16 -1.59 16.32
C ASP A 233 20.87 -0.89 17.67
N VAL A 234 20.17 0.22 17.58
CA VAL A 234 19.65 0.94 18.75
C VAL A 234 18.15 0.66 18.87
N ARG A 235 17.75 0.10 20.00
CA ARG A 235 16.38 -0.33 20.26
C ARG A 235 15.35 0.72 19.88
N GLY A 236 14.35 0.30 19.09
CA GLY A 236 13.24 1.13 18.63
C GLY A 236 13.54 1.96 17.37
N ARG A 237 14.74 1.90 16.82
CA ARG A 237 14.99 2.44 15.48
C ARG A 237 14.35 1.57 14.42
N VAL A 238 13.91 2.22 13.35
CA VAL A 238 13.31 1.55 12.18
C VAL A 238 14.08 1.97 10.94
N ALA A 239 14.56 0.99 10.18
CA ALA A 239 15.17 1.22 8.89
C ALA A 239 14.12 1.14 7.78
N HIS A 240 14.10 2.12 6.86
CA HIS A 240 13.20 2.07 5.71
C HIS A 240 13.51 0.84 4.85
N GLU A 241 14.79 0.56 4.63
CA GLU A 241 15.25 -0.56 3.80
C GLU A 241 16.32 -1.38 4.52
N ALA A 242 16.18 -2.69 4.45
CA ALA A 242 17.20 -3.65 4.82
C ALA A 242 17.75 -4.33 3.55
N LEU A 243 19.09 -4.39 3.43
CA LEU A 243 19.79 -4.96 2.28
C LEU A 243 20.35 -6.36 2.57
N PHE A 244 20.28 -7.21 1.56
CA PHE A 244 20.73 -8.58 1.59
C PHE A 244 21.71 -8.89 0.45
N ASN A 245 22.51 -9.90 0.62
CA ASN A 245 23.30 -10.47 -0.46
C ASN A 245 22.42 -11.40 -1.31
N VAL A 246 22.38 -11.16 -2.61
CA VAL A 246 21.55 -11.97 -3.53
C VAL A 246 22.07 -13.40 -3.72
N MET A 247 23.34 -13.67 -3.40
CA MET A 247 23.95 -14.97 -3.60
C MET A 247 23.65 -15.96 -2.47
N ASP A 248 23.57 -15.49 -1.25
CA ASP A 248 23.43 -16.35 -0.06
C ASP A 248 22.32 -15.93 0.91
N GLY A 249 21.60 -14.81 0.61
CA GLY A 249 20.53 -14.30 1.45
C GLY A 249 21.00 -13.69 2.78
N SER A 250 22.31 -13.52 3.00
CA SER A 250 22.82 -12.94 4.23
C SER A 250 22.49 -11.45 4.34
N TYR A 251 22.13 -11.00 5.54
CA TYR A 251 21.89 -9.58 5.83
C TYR A 251 23.18 -8.78 5.69
N ARG A 252 23.11 -7.61 5.08
CA ARG A 252 24.26 -6.70 4.90
C ARG A 252 24.22 -5.51 5.85
N CYS A 253 23.21 -4.65 5.69
CA CYS A 253 23.08 -3.40 6.43
C CYS A 253 21.71 -2.75 6.19
N PRO A 254 21.29 -1.79 7.03
CA PRO A 254 20.24 -0.86 6.64
C PRO A 254 20.75 0.08 5.55
N SER A 255 19.87 0.58 4.70
CA SER A 255 20.23 1.49 3.61
C SER A 255 19.73 2.91 3.84
N THR A 256 20.33 3.84 3.11
CA THR A 256 19.97 5.26 3.06
C THR A 256 18.96 5.53 1.93
N GLN A 257 18.04 4.60 1.69
CA GLN A 257 17.03 4.76 0.64
C GLN A 257 16.38 6.15 0.70
N GLN A 258 16.15 6.73 -0.46
CA GLN A 258 15.59 8.07 -0.64
C GLN A 258 16.49 9.22 -0.16
N GLY A 259 17.78 8.97 0.05
CA GLY A 259 18.76 10.00 0.43
C GLY A 259 18.69 10.45 1.89
N TYR A 260 17.97 9.71 2.73
CA TYR A 260 17.84 9.98 4.17
C TYR A 260 18.81 9.11 4.99
N SER A 261 18.87 9.39 6.29
CA SER A 261 19.48 8.48 7.26
C SER A 261 18.78 7.09 7.15
N PRO A 262 19.52 5.98 7.40
CA PRO A 262 18.89 4.64 7.43
C PRO A 262 17.69 4.54 8.37
N PHE A 263 17.54 5.47 9.28
CA PHE A 263 16.52 5.49 10.33
C PHE A 263 15.45 6.57 10.15
N SER A 264 15.44 7.26 9.03
CA SER A 264 14.33 8.16 8.68
C SER A 264 13.26 7.38 7.92
N THR A 265 12.14 7.24 8.53
CA THR A 265 10.94 6.62 7.94
C THR A 265 9.79 7.59 7.96
#